data_df714255bfe15d08bf66f3bcb4d5b8f1
#
_entry.id   df714255bfe15d08bf66f3bcb4d5b8f1
#
_cell.length_a   1.000
_cell.length_b   1.000
_cell.length_c   1.000
_cell.angle_alpha   90.00
_cell.angle_beta   90.00
_cell.angle_gamma   90.00
#
_symmetry.space_group_name_H-M   'P 1'
#
loop_
_entity.id
_entity.type
_entity.pdbx_description
1 polymer ?
#
loop_
_entity_poly.entity_id
_entity_poly.type
_entity_poly.pdbx_seq_one_letter_code
_entity_poly.pdbx_strand_id
1 'polypeptide(L)'
;SAYEIEEGGKTIIRSKISGVLEDHRGMVGVNHHLPVNGDVGVETGNIDFNGSISIRGTVQSGFSVVAKGDISIEGPEGVSGAKLIKSIDGDVFIRGGIFGLGETRVEAGGNIFVKHVNEANLVAGGDIHIGFYSLGSSIRAHSILVDERKGKIIGGTAIAKSTIVSAITGNRLERRTELIINSVNKADGL
;
A
#
# COMPACT_ATOMS: atom_id res chain seq x y z
N SER A 1 0.80 24.79 -6.11
CA SER A 1 -0.67 24.72 -6.09
C SER A 1 -1.15 23.58 -6.97
N ALA A 2 -2.06 22.78 -6.45
CA ALA A 2 -2.72 21.73 -7.19
C ALA A 2 -3.80 22.31 -8.10
N TYR A 3 -3.99 21.74 -9.27
CA TYR A 3 -5.08 22.08 -10.19
C TYR A 3 -5.71 20.81 -10.74
N GLU A 4 -6.99 20.91 -11.06
CA GLU A 4 -7.77 19.83 -11.64
C GLU A 4 -7.69 19.86 -13.16
N ILE A 5 -7.50 18.68 -13.77
CA ILE A 5 -7.57 18.50 -15.22
C ILE A 5 -8.59 17.41 -15.49
N GLU A 6 -9.55 17.68 -16.36
CA GLU A 6 -10.43 16.65 -16.90
C GLU A 6 -9.80 16.02 -18.16
N GLU A 7 -9.51 14.74 -18.07
CA GLU A 7 -9.10 13.92 -19.22
C GLU A 7 -10.04 12.72 -19.35
N GLY A 8 -10.75 12.64 -20.47
CA GLY A 8 -11.60 11.49 -20.79
C GLY A 8 -12.72 11.20 -19.78
N GLY A 9 -13.33 12.24 -19.19
CA GLY A 9 -14.39 12.11 -18.20
C GLY A 9 -13.90 11.71 -16.79
N LYS A 10 -12.60 11.78 -16.55
CA LYS A 10 -11.98 11.56 -15.22
C LYS A 10 -11.34 12.85 -14.75
N THR A 11 -11.66 13.28 -13.54
CA THR A 11 -10.96 14.38 -12.90
C THR A 11 -9.63 13.88 -12.34
N ILE A 12 -8.52 14.45 -12.82
CA ILE A 12 -7.18 14.14 -12.34
C ILE A 12 -6.64 15.38 -11.64
N ILE A 13 -6.28 15.23 -10.35
CA ILE A 13 -5.60 16.29 -9.63
C ILE A 13 -4.11 16.19 -9.92
N ARG A 14 -3.57 17.20 -10.59
CA ARG A 14 -2.12 17.34 -10.84
C ARG A 14 -1.59 18.59 -10.16
N SER A 15 -0.39 18.50 -9.64
CA SER A 15 0.30 19.66 -9.11
C SER A 15 1.10 20.34 -10.18
N LYS A 16 0.90 21.63 -10.34
CA LYS A 16 1.65 22.44 -11.30
C LYS A 16 3.06 22.75 -10.80
N ILE A 17 3.19 23.07 -9.54
CA ILE A 17 4.43 23.16 -8.77
C ILE A 17 4.06 22.70 -7.37
N SER A 18 4.47 21.53 -7.00
CA SER A 18 4.14 21.02 -5.69
C SER A 18 5.40 20.94 -4.87
N GLY A 19 5.34 21.56 -3.72
CA GLY A 19 6.36 21.46 -2.73
C GLY A 19 6.98 22.81 -2.36
N VAL A 20 7.86 22.73 -1.38
CA VAL A 20 8.65 23.85 -0.91
C VAL A 20 9.96 23.84 -1.70
N LEU A 21 10.31 24.98 -2.28
CA LEU A 21 11.63 25.19 -2.85
C LEU A 21 12.63 25.28 -1.69
N GLU A 22 13.46 24.28 -1.56
CA GLU A 22 14.57 24.30 -0.61
C GLU A 22 15.87 24.63 -1.35
N ASP A 23 16.49 25.72 -0.95
CA ASP A 23 17.82 26.12 -1.45
C ASP A 23 18.88 25.56 -0.51
N HIS A 24 19.53 24.49 -0.93
CA HIS A 24 20.69 23.94 -0.25
C HIS A 24 21.96 24.16 -1.06
N ARG A 25 22.73 25.19 -0.70
CA ARG A 25 24.05 25.45 -1.27
C ARG A 25 24.07 25.68 -2.81
N GLY A 26 23.13 26.45 -3.31
CA GLY A 26 23.01 26.73 -4.72
C GLY A 26 22.35 25.63 -5.56
N MET A 27 21.86 24.56 -4.93
CA MET A 27 21.00 23.58 -5.57
C MET A 27 19.57 23.78 -5.11
N VAL A 28 18.66 24.02 -6.04
CA VAL A 28 17.23 24.17 -5.77
C VAL A 28 16.55 22.81 -5.88
N GLY A 29 16.08 22.26 -4.74
CA GLY A 29 15.27 21.06 -4.69
C GLY A 29 13.80 21.38 -4.53
N VAL A 30 12.90 20.58 -5.11
CA VAL A 30 11.47 20.66 -4.89
C VAL A 30 11.01 19.40 -4.16
N ASN A 31 10.50 19.57 -2.93
CA ASN A 31 9.89 18.49 -2.20
C ASN A 31 8.40 18.43 -2.55
N HIS A 32 8.00 17.39 -3.31
CA HIS A 32 6.64 17.22 -3.80
C HIS A 32 5.78 16.48 -2.79
N HIS A 33 4.73 17.13 -2.29
CA HIS A 33 3.77 16.55 -1.37
C HIS A 33 2.35 17.03 -1.68
N LEU A 34 1.41 16.10 -1.81
CA LEU A 34 0.00 16.37 -2.04
C LEU A 34 -0.83 15.96 -0.82
N PRO A 35 -1.36 16.93 -0.06
CA PRO A 35 -2.34 16.63 0.97
C PRO A 35 -3.75 16.54 0.38
N VAL A 36 -4.49 15.50 0.75
CA VAL A 36 -5.91 15.32 0.45
C VAL A 36 -6.68 15.37 1.77
N ASN A 37 -7.50 16.41 1.95
CA ASN A 37 -8.19 16.70 3.22
C ASN A 37 -9.46 15.89 3.46
N GLY A 38 -9.75 14.92 2.65
CA GLY A 38 -10.91 14.04 2.76
C GLY A 38 -10.61 12.73 2.10
N ASP A 39 -11.59 12.17 1.44
CA ASP A 39 -11.47 10.90 0.72
C ASP A 39 -11.02 11.11 -0.72
N VAL A 40 -10.35 10.11 -1.27
CA VAL A 40 -10.21 9.94 -2.71
C VAL A 40 -11.45 9.22 -3.22
N GLY A 41 -12.22 9.87 -4.05
CA GLY A 41 -13.50 9.37 -4.52
C GLY A 41 -14.05 10.21 -5.67
N VAL A 42 -15.38 10.31 -5.74
CA VAL A 42 -16.07 11.01 -6.83
C VAL A 42 -15.65 12.47 -6.99
N GLU A 43 -15.40 13.18 -5.90
CA GLU A 43 -15.01 14.59 -5.94
C GLU A 43 -13.58 14.80 -6.42
N THR A 44 -12.66 13.90 -6.08
CA THR A 44 -11.26 14.01 -6.46
C THR A 44 -10.94 13.30 -7.77
N GLY A 45 -11.68 12.23 -8.08
CA GLY A 45 -11.27 11.26 -9.08
C GLY A 45 -10.06 10.42 -8.65
N ASN A 46 -9.48 9.68 -9.59
CA ASN A 46 -8.23 8.98 -9.37
C ASN A 46 -7.08 9.98 -9.23
N ILE A 47 -6.10 9.66 -8.38
CA ILE A 47 -4.92 10.51 -8.17
C ILE A 47 -3.69 9.82 -8.73
N ASP A 48 -2.95 10.55 -9.53
CA ASP A 48 -1.60 10.21 -9.99
C ASP A 48 -0.70 11.42 -9.74
N PHE A 49 0.29 11.26 -8.86
CA PHE A 49 1.11 12.37 -8.38
C PHE A 49 2.59 12.02 -8.32
N ASN A 50 3.40 12.90 -8.88
CA ASN A 50 4.86 12.77 -8.86
C ASN A 50 5.45 13.29 -7.53
N GLY A 51 5.23 12.57 -6.45
CA GLY A 51 5.66 12.90 -5.11
C GLY A 51 4.93 12.03 -4.09
N SER A 52 4.88 12.49 -2.84
CA SER A 52 4.18 11.82 -1.75
C SER A 52 2.75 12.32 -1.60
N ILE A 53 1.85 11.46 -1.15
CA ILE A 53 0.44 11.76 -0.95
C ILE A 53 0.03 11.42 0.48
N SER A 54 -0.64 12.37 1.15
CA SER A 54 -1.31 12.12 2.44
C SER A 54 -2.81 12.27 2.28
N ILE A 55 -3.55 11.22 2.60
CA ILE A 55 -5.02 11.17 2.52
C ILE A 55 -5.56 11.09 3.94
N ARG A 56 -6.29 12.13 4.39
CA ARG A 56 -6.88 12.16 5.74
C ARG A 56 -8.05 11.21 5.91
N GLY A 57 -8.77 10.94 4.85
CA GLY A 57 -9.85 9.97 4.80
C GLY A 57 -9.40 8.62 4.26
N THR A 58 -10.17 8.09 3.36
CA THR A 58 -9.98 6.80 2.71
C THR A 58 -9.88 6.92 1.20
N VAL A 59 -9.61 5.81 0.53
CA VAL A 59 -9.80 5.64 -0.92
C VAL A 59 -11.08 4.86 -1.13
N GLN A 60 -12.06 5.49 -1.77
CA GLN A 60 -13.37 4.89 -2.01
C GLN A 60 -13.31 3.76 -3.04
N SER A 61 -14.32 2.91 -3.01
CA SER A 61 -14.43 1.75 -3.90
C SER A 61 -14.28 2.14 -5.37
N GLY A 62 -13.45 1.39 -6.11
CA GLY A 62 -13.20 1.59 -7.53
C GLY A 62 -12.18 2.68 -7.89
N PHE A 63 -11.73 3.48 -6.91
CA PHE A 63 -10.76 4.54 -7.15
C PHE A 63 -9.32 4.07 -6.96
N SER A 64 -8.40 4.79 -7.60
CA SER A 64 -6.98 4.48 -7.61
C SER A 64 -6.13 5.67 -7.18
N VAL A 65 -5.03 5.37 -6.49
CA VAL A 65 -4.02 6.35 -6.07
C VAL A 65 -2.65 5.83 -6.48
N VAL A 66 -1.93 6.60 -7.25
CA VAL A 66 -0.56 6.32 -7.65
C VAL A 66 0.32 7.49 -7.24
N ALA A 67 1.39 7.21 -6.52
CA ALA A 67 2.39 8.18 -6.12
C ALA A 67 3.79 7.69 -6.47
N LYS A 68 4.70 8.60 -6.78
CA LYS A 68 6.11 8.25 -6.90
C LYS A 68 6.75 8.00 -5.53
N GLY A 69 6.42 8.80 -4.54
CA GLY A 69 6.86 8.69 -3.15
C GLY A 69 5.84 7.97 -2.26
N ASP A 70 5.88 8.27 -0.97
CA ASP A 70 5.04 7.61 0.01
C ASP A 70 3.56 7.93 -0.14
N ILE A 71 2.72 6.97 0.22
CA ILE A 71 1.28 7.15 0.37
C ILE A 71 0.90 6.88 1.82
N SER A 72 0.19 7.83 2.44
CA SER A 72 -0.36 7.69 3.78
C SER A 72 -1.88 7.83 3.73
N ILE A 73 -2.59 6.82 4.21
CA ILE A 73 -4.06 6.81 4.33
C ILE A 73 -4.40 6.79 5.81
N GLU A 74 -4.87 7.94 6.32
CA GLU A 74 -5.01 8.21 7.75
C GLU A 74 -6.39 7.88 8.31
N GLY A 75 -7.38 7.65 7.46
CA GLY A 75 -8.73 7.28 7.88
C GLY A 75 -8.71 6.00 8.72
N PRO A 76 -9.28 6.02 9.94
CA PRO A 76 -9.22 4.87 10.85
C PRO A 76 -9.99 3.65 10.34
N GLU A 77 -10.93 3.84 9.46
CA GLU A 77 -11.71 2.77 8.83
C GLU A 77 -10.91 2.02 7.76
N GLY A 78 -9.80 2.61 7.29
CA GLY A 78 -8.97 2.01 6.25
C GLY A 78 -9.59 2.13 4.86
N VAL A 79 -9.45 1.10 4.06
CA VAL A 79 -9.81 1.08 2.64
C VAL A 79 -10.77 -0.06 2.35
N SER A 80 -11.83 0.21 1.61
CA SER A 80 -12.79 -0.81 1.18
C SER A 80 -13.01 -0.73 -0.34
N GLY A 81 -12.66 -1.81 -1.05
CA GLY A 81 -12.92 -1.95 -2.48
C GLY A 81 -12.17 -0.98 -3.38
N ALA A 82 -11.14 -0.30 -2.90
CA ALA A 82 -10.27 0.52 -3.75
C ALA A 82 -9.66 -0.36 -4.86
N LYS A 83 -9.47 0.22 -6.04
CA LYS A 83 -8.92 -0.54 -7.17
C LYS A 83 -7.41 -0.74 -7.04
N LEU A 84 -6.68 0.35 -6.88
CA LEU A 84 -5.22 0.33 -6.81
C LEU A 84 -4.69 1.41 -5.86
N ILE A 85 -3.75 1.03 -5.01
CA ILE A 85 -2.95 1.96 -4.21
C ILE A 85 -1.50 1.59 -4.49
N LYS A 86 -0.77 2.48 -5.16
CA LYS A 86 0.59 2.19 -5.62
C LYS A 86 1.55 3.32 -5.31
N SER A 87 2.58 3.01 -4.53
CA SER A 87 3.78 3.82 -4.40
C SER A 87 4.90 3.23 -5.26
N ILE A 88 5.46 4.00 -6.17
CA ILE A 88 6.49 3.50 -7.10
C ILE A 88 7.81 3.25 -6.36
N ASP A 89 8.28 4.22 -5.61
CA ASP A 89 9.59 4.17 -4.95
C ASP A 89 9.53 4.18 -3.41
N GLY A 90 8.38 4.49 -2.84
CA GLY A 90 8.22 4.70 -1.41
C GLY A 90 7.42 3.61 -0.70
N ASP A 91 6.91 3.98 0.47
CA ASP A 91 6.13 3.15 1.35
C ASP A 91 4.64 3.47 1.26
N VAL A 92 3.80 2.50 1.63
CA VAL A 92 2.36 2.67 1.79
C VAL A 92 1.98 2.45 3.24
N PHE A 93 1.39 3.47 3.85
CA PHE A 93 0.88 3.44 5.23
C PHE A 93 -0.64 3.50 5.22
N ILE A 94 -1.28 2.48 5.72
CA ILE A 94 -2.73 2.44 5.88
C ILE A 94 -3.03 2.26 7.36
N ARG A 95 -3.54 3.32 8.01
CA ARG A 95 -3.81 3.32 9.44
C ARG A 95 -4.84 2.28 9.86
N GLY A 96 -5.85 2.07 9.05
CA GLY A 96 -6.87 1.05 9.25
C GLY A 96 -6.54 -0.25 8.55
N GLY A 97 -7.56 -1.01 8.23
CA GLY A 97 -7.47 -2.24 7.46
C GLY A 97 -7.75 -2.07 5.98
N ILE A 98 -7.56 -3.15 5.24
CA ILE A 98 -7.95 -3.28 3.86
C ILE A 98 -9.04 -4.34 3.76
N PHE A 99 -10.21 -3.95 3.23
CA PHE A 99 -11.26 -4.85 2.78
C PHE A 99 -11.24 -4.83 1.25
N GLY A 100 -10.54 -5.80 0.67
CA GLY A 100 -10.26 -5.80 -0.75
C GLY A 100 -11.41 -6.24 -1.62
N LEU A 101 -12.35 -6.98 -1.09
CA LEU A 101 -13.48 -7.57 -1.84
C LEU A 101 -13.03 -8.39 -3.07
N GLY A 102 -11.82 -8.92 -3.03
CA GLY A 102 -11.20 -9.64 -4.13
C GLY A 102 -10.62 -8.77 -5.25
N GLU A 103 -10.74 -7.43 -5.16
CA GLU A 103 -10.38 -6.52 -6.25
C GLU A 103 -9.22 -5.57 -5.92
N THR A 104 -9.02 -5.25 -4.64
CA THR A 104 -8.02 -4.27 -4.22
C THR A 104 -6.60 -4.79 -4.38
N ARG A 105 -5.77 -4.00 -5.05
CA ARG A 105 -4.34 -4.21 -5.16
C ARG A 105 -3.58 -3.06 -4.50
N VAL A 106 -2.61 -3.40 -3.67
CA VAL A 106 -1.69 -2.46 -3.02
C VAL A 106 -0.26 -2.83 -3.38
N GLU A 107 0.47 -1.89 -3.94
CA GLU A 107 1.86 -2.05 -4.32
C GLU A 107 2.74 -0.98 -3.70
N ALA A 108 3.91 -1.36 -3.23
CA ALA A 108 4.94 -0.43 -2.78
C ALA A 108 6.32 -0.86 -3.27
N GLY A 109 7.11 0.07 -3.77
CA GLY A 109 8.53 -0.17 -4.02
C GLY A 109 9.30 -0.43 -2.73
N GLY A 110 8.92 0.23 -1.64
CA GLY A 110 9.38 0.02 -0.28
C GLY A 110 8.50 -0.93 0.52
N ASN A 111 8.01 -0.45 1.66
CA ASN A 111 7.27 -1.24 2.64
C ASN A 111 5.76 -0.95 2.60
N ILE A 112 4.96 -1.89 3.10
CA ILE A 112 3.53 -1.70 3.35
C ILE A 112 3.26 -1.90 4.83
N PHE A 113 2.53 -0.96 5.43
CA PHE A 113 2.09 -1.01 6.83
C PHE A 113 0.57 -0.92 6.87
N VAL A 114 -0.06 -1.91 7.48
CA VAL A 114 -1.52 -2.01 7.55
C VAL A 114 -1.94 -2.73 8.82
N LYS A 115 -3.12 -2.42 9.32
CA LYS A 115 -3.64 -3.02 10.54
C LYS A 115 -4.13 -4.45 10.32
N HIS A 116 -4.91 -4.66 9.28
CA HIS A 116 -5.38 -5.97 8.85
C HIS A 116 -5.69 -5.98 7.36
N VAL A 117 -5.70 -7.17 6.76
CA VAL A 117 -5.94 -7.36 5.33
C VAL A 117 -6.97 -8.45 5.12
N ASN A 118 -7.98 -8.16 4.31
CA ASN A 118 -9.05 -9.10 3.97
C ASN A 118 -9.26 -9.08 2.45
N GLU A 119 -9.08 -10.24 1.82
CA GLU A 119 -9.33 -10.47 0.38
C GLU A 119 -8.72 -9.40 -0.55
N ALA A 120 -7.44 -9.10 -0.35
CA ALA A 120 -6.68 -8.17 -1.16
C ALA A 120 -5.39 -8.77 -1.68
N ASN A 121 -4.77 -8.07 -2.63
CA ASN A 121 -3.48 -8.43 -3.20
C ASN A 121 -2.45 -7.36 -2.84
N LEU A 122 -1.45 -7.72 -2.05
CA LEU A 122 -0.38 -6.85 -1.59
C LEU A 122 0.96 -7.28 -2.15
N VAL A 123 1.70 -6.34 -2.73
CA VAL A 123 3.06 -6.56 -3.23
C VAL A 123 3.98 -5.45 -2.75
N ALA A 124 5.03 -5.81 -2.04
CA ALA A 124 6.06 -4.87 -1.59
C ALA A 124 7.45 -5.32 -2.08
N GLY A 125 8.27 -4.35 -2.48
CA GLY A 125 9.69 -4.59 -2.73
C GLY A 125 10.47 -4.82 -1.43
N GLY A 126 10.06 -4.15 -0.36
CA GLY A 126 10.53 -4.33 1.01
C GLY A 126 9.64 -5.29 1.80
N ASP A 127 9.30 -4.90 3.01
CA ASP A 127 8.55 -5.72 3.95
C ASP A 127 7.07 -5.31 4.02
N ILE A 128 6.21 -6.28 4.37
CA ILE A 128 4.82 -6.03 4.69
C ILE A 128 4.60 -6.26 6.18
N HIS A 129 4.15 -5.22 6.88
CA HIS A 129 3.83 -5.24 8.30
C HIS A 129 2.31 -5.24 8.49
N ILE A 130 1.79 -6.27 9.16
CA ILE A 130 0.36 -6.42 9.44
C ILE A 130 0.16 -6.49 10.95
N GLY A 131 -0.65 -5.58 11.50
CA GLY A 131 -0.84 -5.46 12.95
C GLY A 131 -1.64 -6.60 13.57
N PHE A 132 -2.65 -7.14 12.88
CA PHE A 132 -3.53 -8.15 13.46
C PHE A 132 -3.64 -9.43 12.63
N TYR A 133 -4.16 -9.35 11.40
CA TYR A 133 -4.40 -10.55 10.59
C TYR A 133 -4.40 -10.28 9.08
N SER A 134 -4.12 -11.35 8.35
CA SER A 134 -4.38 -11.47 6.92
C SER A 134 -5.39 -12.58 6.69
N LEU A 135 -6.49 -12.28 5.99
CA LEU A 135 -7.56 -13.21 5.69
C LEU A 135 -7.77 -13.31 4.17
N GLY A 136 -7.61 -14.51 3.63
CA GLY A 136 -7.91 -14.80 2.22
C GLY A 136 -7.17 -13.93 1.21
N SER A 137 -5.99 -13.44 1.56
CA SER A 137 -5.24 -12.47 0.76
C SER A 137 -4.03 -13.09 0.08
N SER A 138 -3.60 -12.47 -1.02
CA SER A 138 -2.33 -12.79 -1.68
C SER A 138 -1.31 -11.74 -1.31
N ILE A 139 -0.23 -12.15 -0.65
CA ILE A 139 0.79 -11.26 -0.11
C ILE A 139 2.16 -11.68 -0.61
N ARG A 140 2.91 -10.74 -1.17
CA ARG A 140 4.27 -10.95 -1.65
C ARG A 140 5.19 -9.82 -1.18
N ALA A 141 6.29 -10.16 -0.54
CA ALA A 141 7.26 -9.21 -0.01
C ALA A 141 8.66 -9.81 0.15
N HIS A 142 9.63 -8.99 0.57
CA HIS A 142 10.90 -9.48 1.07
C HIS A 142 10.71 -10.25 2.38
N SER A 143 10.02 -9.63 3.35
CA SER A 143 9.56 -10.28 4.57
C SER A 143 8.11 -9.93 4.87
N ILE A 144 7.37 -10.84 5.46
CA ILE A 144 5.98 -10.65 5.88
C ILE A 144 5.94 -10.80 7.39
N LEU A 145 5.61 -9.71 8.08
CA LEU A 145 5.65 -9.61 9.53
C LEU A 145 4.24 -9.32 10.05
N VAL A 146 3.58 -10.36 10.50
CA VAL A 146 2.30 -10.26 11.20
C VAL A 146 2.60 -10.32 12.69
N ASP A 147 1.86 -9.60 13.51
CA ASP A 147 2.13 -9.54 14.95
C ASP A 147 2.49 -10.91 15.55
N GLU A 148 3.65 -10.98 16.19
CA GLU A 148 4.22 -12.25 16.67
C GLU A 148 3.47 -12.88 17.84
N ARG A 149 2.60 -12.11 18.53
CA ARG A 149 1.83 -12.58 19.69
C ARG A 149 0.41 -12.95 19.34
N LYS A 150 -0.22 -12.21 18.43
CA LYS A 150 -1.63 -12.31 18.11
C LYS A 150 -1.90 -12.45 16.61
N GLY A 151 -0.88 -12.23 15.79
CA GLY A 151 -1.02 -12.18 14.35
C GLY A 151 -1.49 -13.50 13.75
N LYS A 152 -2.36 -13.40 12.75
CA LYS A 152 -2.93 -14.57 12.08
C LYS A 152 -2.82 -14.43 10.57
N ILE A 153 -2.44 -15.52 9.92
CA ILE A 153 -2.56 -15.68 8.47
C ILE A 153 -3.55 -16.82 8.21
N ILE A 154 -4.70 -16.47 7.68
CA ILE A 154 -5.79 -17.40 7.47
C ILE A 154 -6.23 -17.39 6.01
N GLY A 155 -6.03 -18.50 5.32
CA GLY A 155 -6.35 -18.61 3.90
C GLY A 155 -5.46 -17.74 3.02
N GLY A 156 -5.51 -17.97 1.72
CA GLY A 156 -4.71 -17.25 0.75
C GLY A 156 -3.26 -17.70 0.69
N THR A 157 -2.42 -16.85 0.13
CA THR A 157 -1.01 -17.16 -0.14
C THR A 157 -0.10 -16.06 0.39
N ALA A 158 0.94 -16.42 1.11
CA ALA A 158 2.00 -15.50 1.55
C ALA A 158 3.33 -15.97 1.01
N ILE A 159 3.99 -15.13 0.21
CA ILE A 159 5.27 -15.41 -0.43
C ILE A 159 6.29 -14.39 0.02
N ALA A 160 7.34 -14.84 0.68
CA ALA A 160 8.44 -14.00 1.12
C ALA A 160 9.78 -14.50 0.57
N LYS A 161 10.71 -13.57 0.37
CA LYS A 161 12.09 -13.93 -0.01
C LYS A 161 12.92 -14.37 1.20
N SER A 162 12.63 -13.83 2.37
CA SER A 162 13.43 -14.06 3.58
C SER A 162 12.62 -14.69 4.71
N THR A 163 11.59 -14.03 5.20
CA THR A 163 10.97 -14.41 6.47
C THR A 163 9.46 -14.17 6.45
N ILE A 164 8.72 -15.09 7.06
CA ILE A 164 7.30 -14.92 7.39
C ILE A 164 7.15 -15.14 8.89
N VAL A 165 6.63 -14.14 9.61
CA VAL A 165 6.35 -14.20 11.05
C VAL A 165 4.86 -14.09 11.26
N SER A 166 4.29 -15.02 12.02
CA SER A 166 2.89 -15.03 12.43
C SER A 166 2.72 -15.88 13.68
N ALA A 167 1.85 -15.50 14.58
CA ALA A 167 1.54 -16.32 15.76
C ALA A 167 0.71 -17.56 15.39
N ILE A 168 -0.22 -17.40 14.47
CA ILE A 168 -1.13 -18.48 14.04
C ILE A 168 -1.23 -18.49 12.53
N THR A 169 -1.14 -19.68 11.94
CA THR A 169 -1.36 -19.88 10.51
C THR A 169 -2.45 -20.95 10.30
N GLY A 170 -3.41 -20.64 9.42
CA GLY A 170 -4.54 -21.49 9.16
C GLY A 170 -5.66 -21.38 10.21
N ASN A 171 -6.76 -22.06 9.98
CA ASN A 171 -7.89 -22.13 10.90
C ASN A 171 -8.58 -23.49 10.84
N ARG A 172 -9.54 -23.70 11.76
CA ARG A 172 -10.33 -24.93 11.85
C ARG A 172 -11.35 -25.12 10.71
N LEU A 173 -11.56 -24.09 9.88
CA LEU A 173 -12.54 -24.10 8.77
C LEU A 173 -11.91 -24.55 7.45
N GLU A 174 -10.74 -25.18 7.49
CA GLU A 174 -10.04 -25.78 6.35
C GLU A 174 -9.82 -24.83 5.15
N ARG A 175 -9.76 -23.52 5.35
CA ARG A 175 -9.31 -22.58 4.30
C ARG A 175 -7.84 -22.85 4.05
N ARG A 176 -7.52 -23.23 2.82
CA ARG A 176 -6.13 -23.47 2.43
C ARG A 176 -5.30 -22.21 2.65
N THR A 177 -4.27 -22.33 3.47
CA THR A 177 -3.26 -21.29 3.68
C THR A 177 -1.94 -21.80 3.13
N GLU A 178 -1.32 -21.02 2.25
CA GLU A 178 -0.06 -21.39 1.62
C GLU A 178 1.02 -20.38 1.99
N LEU A 179 2.12 -20.86 2.59
CA LEU A 179 3.28 -20.06 2.93
C LEU A 179 4.47 -20.53 2.10
N ILE A 180 5.10 -19.61 1.37
CA ILE A 180 6.22 -19.92 0.49
C ILE A 180 7.37 -18.98 0.82
N ILE A 181 8.56 -19.55 1.05
CA ILE A 181 9.80 -18.79 1.17
C ILE A 181 10.70 -19.12 -0.01
N ASN A 182 10.93 -18.13 -0.86
CA ASN A 182 11.80 -18.21 -2.02
C ASN A 182 13.14 -17.54 -1.71
N SER A 183 13.96 -18.17 -0.86
CA SER A 183 15.32 -17.71 -0.66
C SER A 183 16.13 -18.04 -1.91
N VAL A 184 16.64 -17.04 -2.59
CA VAL A 184 17.69 -17.24 -3.58
C VAL A 184 18.97 -17.55 -2.81
N ASN A 185 19.34 -18.82 -2.75
CA ASN A 185 20.64 -19.18 -2.25
C ASN A 185 21.70 -18.58 -3.19
N LYS A 186 22.39 -17.56 -2.73
CA LYS A 186 23.63 -17.07 -3.38
C LYS A 186 24.80 -18.06 -3.20
N ALA A 187 24.53 -19.34 -3.06
CA ALA A 187 25.56 -20.33 -2.81
C ALA A 187 26.26 -20.88 -4.08
N ASP A 188 25.76 -20.56 -5.27
CA ASP A 188 26.28 -21.09 -6.54
C ASP A 188 26.96 -20.02 -7.39
N GLY A 189 27.70 -19.14 -6.76
CA GLY A 189 28.57 -18.18 -7.43
C GLY A 189 30.05 -18.62 -7.37
N LEU A 190 30.37 -19.57 -8.15
CA LEU A 190 31.76 -19.78 -8.55
C LEU A 190 31.91 -19.34 -9.99
#